data_e9e64c94f76b877c2cbb6f358119d4c2
#
_entry.id   e9e64c94f76b877c2cbb6f358119d4c2
#
_cell.length_a   1.000
_cell.length_b   1.000
_cell.length_c   1.000
_cell.angle_alpha   90.00
_cell.angle_beta   90.00
_cell.angle_gamma   90.00
#
_symmetry.space_group_name_H-M   'P 1'
#
loop_
_entity.id
_entity.type
_entity.pdbx_description
1 polymer ?
#
loop_
_entity_poly.entity_id
_entity_poly.type
_entity_poly.pdbx_seq_one_letter_code
_entity_poly.pdbx_strand_id
1 'polypeptide(L)'
;MRKYVYVVAEMHNSPYLEEQHLYESEFSTKKEALKAFSKTCRDAKEESAMAPVAGDGIPNGQPIYVALQKMTKDGYEDIASAYFVGGLKRWSRRK
;
A
#
# COMPACT_ATOMS: atom_id res chain seq x y z
N MET A 1 -28.48 7.06 6.27
CA MET A 1 -27.68 6.21 7.14
C MET A 1 -26.26 6.09 6.63
N ARG A 2 -25.29 6.33 7.48
CA ARG A 2 -23.90 6.25 7.06
C ARG A 2 -23.41 4.81 7.02
N LYS A 3 -22.84 4.43 5.92
CA LYS A 3 -22.23 3.13 5.76
C LYS A 3 -20.75 3.23 6.11
N TYR A 4 -20.14 2.08 6.38
CA TYR A 4 -18.71 2.03 6.61
C TYR A 4 -17.96 2.41 5.34
N VAL A 5 -16.79 3.02 5.53
CA VAL A 5 -15.91 3.37 4.44
C VAL A 5 -14.66 2.52 4.56
N TYR A 6 -14.23 1.95 3.45
CA TYR A 6 -13.01 1.17 3.39
C TYR A 6 -11.96 1.98 2.65
N VAL A 7 -10.75 1.98 3.16
CA VAL A 7 -9.65 2.77 2.60
C VAL A 7 -8.53 1.81 2.21
N VAL A 8 -8.07 1.93 0.97
CA VAL A 8 -6.86 1.27 0.51
C VAL A 8 -5.78 2.33 0.44
N ALA A 9 -4.72 2.15 1.23
CA ALA A 9 -3.61 3.09 1.31
C ALA A 9 -2.35 2.45 0.77
N GLU A 10 -1.58 3.20 -0.01
CA GLU A 10 -0.29 2.78 -0.54
C GLU A 10 0.74 3.82 -0.13
N MET A 11 1.74 3.39 0.62
CA MET A 11 2.79 4.27 1.11
C MET A 11 4.12 3.88 0.50
N HIS A 12 4.72 4.82 -0.21
CA HIS A 12 6.06 4.67 -0.78
C HIS A 12 7.06 5.25 0.20
N ASN A 13 7.96 4.39 0.66
CA ASN A 13 8.90 4.75 1.73
C ASN A 13 10.33 4.62 1.23
N SER A 14 10.70 5.48 0.27
CA SER A 14 12.04 5.48 -0.30
C SER A 14 12.99 6.33 0.54
N PRO A 15 14.19 5.83 0.84
CA PRO A 15 15.18 6.62 1.57
C PRO A 15 15.72 7.82 0.76
N TYR A 16 15.44 7.86 -0.53
CA TYR A 16 15.88 8.95 -1.40
C TYR A 16 14.84 10.03 -1.62
N LEU A 17 13.63 9.84 -1.08
CA LEU A 17 12.59 10.84 -1.12
C LEU A 17 12.57 11.59 0.20
N GLU A 18 12.54 12.92 0.12
CA GLU A 18 12.45 13.73 1.32
C GLU A 18 11.12 13.53 2.03
N GLU A 19 10.10 13.21 1.27
CA GLU A 19 8.76 12.97 1.81
C GLU A 19 8.24 11.61 1.39
N GLN A 20 7.51 10.97 2.29
CA GLN A 20 6.83 9.75 1.96
C GLN A 20 5.59 10.07 1.12
N HIS A 21 5.40 9.32 0.05
CA HIS A 21 4.20 9.47 -0.77
C HIS A 21 3.13 8.51 -0.28
N LEU A 22 1.98 9.07 0.05
CA LEU A 22 0.82 8.31 0.50
C LEU A 22 -0.31 8.51 -0.49
N TYR A 23 -0.80 7.40 -1.03
CA TYR A 23 -1.95 7.38 -1.93
C TYR A 23 -3.08 6.66 -1.24
N GLU A 24 -4.26 7.28 -1.21
CA GLU A 24 -5.43 6.69 -0.55
C GLU A 24 -6.62 6.69 -1.49
N SER A 25 -7.38 5.60 -1.45
CA SER A 25 -8.63 5.47 -2.20
C SER A 25 -9.71 4.94 -1.28
N GLU A 26 -10.91 5.49 -1.40
CA GLU A 26 -12.04 5.10 -0.55
C GLU A 26 -13.05 4.25 -1.32
N PHE A 27 -13.63 3.29 -0.64
CA PHE A 27 -14.62 2.39 -1.20
C PHE A 27 -15.77 2.22 -0.22
N SER A 28 -16.97 2.05 -0.74
CA SER A 28 -18.16 1.91 0.10
C SER A 28 -18.44 0.47 0.50
N THR A 29 -17.83 -0.51 -0.17
CA THR A 29 -18.03 -1.92 0.17
C THR A 29 -16.69 -2.62 0.37
N LYS A 30 -16.69 -3.65 1.23
CA LYS A 30 -15.51 -4.47 1.47
C LYS A 30 -15.08 -5.20 0.20
N LYS A 31 -16.04 -5.67 -0.59
CA LYS A 31 -15.76 -6.39 -1.83
C LYS A 31 -14.96 -5.54 -2.80
N GLU A 32 -15.41 -4.30 -3.02
CA GLU A 32 -14.70 -3.38 -3.90
C GLU A 32 -13.30 -3.05 -3.36
N ALA A 33 -13.21 -2.84 -2.05
CA ALA A 33 -11.95 -2.51 -1.41
C ALA A 33 -10.95 -3.66 -1.49
N LEU A 34 -11.40 -4.91 -1.31
CA LEU A 34 -10.53 -6.08 -1.43
C LEU A 34 -10.01 -6.24 -2.86
N LYS A 35 -10.87 -5.98 -3.84
CA LYS A 35 -10.47 -6.05 -5.24
C LYS A 35 -9.41 -4.99 -5.54
N ALA A 36 -9.62 -3.77 -5.04
CA ALA A 36 -8.67 -2.68 -5.20
C ALA A 36 -7.37 -2.97 -4.45
N PHE A 37 -7.45 -3.55 -3.26
CA PHE A 37 -6.28 -3.92 -2.48
C PHE A 37 -5.40 -4.93 -3.25
N SER A 38 -6.03 -5.95 -3.83
CA SER A 38 -5.30 -6.96 -4.60
C SER A 38 -4.61 -6.36 -5.82
N LYS A 39 -5.29 -5.44 -6.51
CA LYS A 39 -4.69 -4.76 -7.65
C LYS A 39 -3.54 -3.85 -7.21
N THR A 40 -3.73 -3.11 -6.13
CA THR A 40 -2.70 -2.22 -5.59
C THR A 40 -1.48 -3.00 -5.16
N CYS A 41 -1.66 -4.17 -4.54
CA CYS A 41 -0.56 -5.03 -4.15
C CYS A 41 0.24 -5.52 -5.37
N ARG A 42 -0.45 -5.90 -6.43
CA ARG A 42 0.22 -6.34 -7.66
C ARG A 42 1.04 -5.22 -8.27
N ASP A 43 0.44 -4.02 -8.35
CA ASP A 43 1.12 -2.85 -8.88
C ASP A 43 2.30 -2.44 -7.98
N ALA A 44 2.12 -2.51 -6.67
CA ALA A 44 3.17 -2.17 -5.71
C ALA A 44 4.36 -3.12 -5.82
N LYS A 45 4.10 -4.41 -6.06
CA LYS A 45 5.16 -5.38 -6.25
C LYS A 45 6.01 -5.02 -7.47
N GLU A 46 5.36 -4.65 -8.58
CA GLU A 46 6.07 -4.25 -9.78
C GLU A 46 6.84 -2.94 -9.57
N GLU A 47 6.21 -1.96 -8.94
CA GLU A 47 6.85 -0.68 -8.67
C GLU A 47 8.05 -0.82 -7.72
N SER A 48 7.96 -1.72 -6.75
CA SER A 48 9.07 -1.94 -5.84
C SER A 48 10.29 -2.55 -6.53
N ALA A 49 10.07 -3.22 -7.69
CA ALA A 49 11.15 -3.75 -8.50
C ALA A 49 11.80 -2.68 -9.36
N MET A 50 11.05 -1.64 -9.73
CA MET A 50 11.54 -0.53 -10.55
C MET A 50 12.10 0.57 -9.67
N ALA A 51 13.07 0.22 -8.85
CA ALA A 51 13.62 1.16 -7.89
C ALA A 51 14.27 2.36 -8.59
N PRO A 52 14.11 3.56 -8.04
CA PRO A 52 14.87 4.69 -8.54
C PRO A 52 16.34 4.41 -8.40
N VAL A 53 17.11 4.83 -9.40
CA VAL A 53 18.55 4.68 -9.37
C VAL A 53 19.10 5.79 -8.48
N ALA A 54 19.88 5.39 -7.47
CA ALA A 54 20.55 6.36 -6.61
C ALA A 54 21.57 7.15 -7.42
N GLY A 55 22.06 8.27 -6.83
CA GLY A 55 23.03 9.11 -7.51
C GLY A 55 24.33 8.40 -7.85
N ASP A 56 24.62 7.29 -7.18
CA ASP A 56 25.77 6.44 -7.43
C ASP A 56 25.50 5.35 -8.47
N GLY A 57 24.30 5.32 -9.01
CA GLY A 57 23.91 4.33 -10.00
C GLY A 57 23.45 2.99 -9.45
N ILE A 58 23.39 2.84 -8.13
CA ILE A 58 22.98 1.60 -7.50
C ILE A 58 21.45 1.55 -7.39
N PRO A 59 20.80 0.52 -7.96
CA PRO A 59 19.35 0.37 -7.80
C PRO A 59 19.01 0.04 -6.35
N ASN A 60 18.09 0.78 -5.79
CA ASN A 60 17.59 0.52 -4.46
C ASN A 60 16.14 0.09 -4.53
N GLY A 61 15.82 -1.02 -3.92
CA GLY A 61 14.45 -1.44 -3.83
C GLY A 61 13.62 -0.37 -3.13
N GLN A 62 12.54 0.05 -3.74
CA GLN A 62 11.64 1.03 -3.15
C GLN A 62 10.66 0.30 -2.25
N PRO A 63 10.73 0.49 -0.92
CA PRO A 63 9.78 -0.14 -0.03
C PRO A 63 8.38 0.45 -0.22
N ILE A 64 7.40 -0.43 -0.40
CA ILE A 64 6.01 -0.02 -0.58
C ILE A 64 5.14 -0.80 0.38
N TYR A 65 4.39 -0.09 1.21
CA TYR A 65 3.45 -0.67 2.15
C TYR A 65 2.03 -0.43 1.64
N VAL A 66 1.22 -1.48 1.61
CA VAL A 66 -0.17 -1.38 1.20
C VAL A 66 -1.06 -1.86 2.34
N ALA A 67 -2.09 -1.11 2.64
CA ALA A 67 -3.01 -1.45 3.71
C ALA A 67 -4.46 -1.28 3.26
N LEU A 68 -5.32 -2.18 3.73
CA LEU A 68 -6.77 -2.04 3.60
C LEU A 68 -7.32 -1.88 5.00
N GLN A 69 -8.01 -0.78 5.23
CA GLN A 69 -8.55 -0.45 6.53
C GLN A 69 -10.04 -0.15 6.41
N LYS A 70 -10.76 -0.47 7.47
CA LYS A 70 -12.17 -0.10 7.61
C LYS A 70 -12.24 1.10 8.54
N MET A 71 -12.82 2.17 8.05
CA MET A 71 -13.00 3.37 8.87
C MET A 71 -14.23 3.18 9.76
N THR A 72 -14.04 3.32 11.06
CA THR A 72 -15.12 3.26 12.03
C THR A 72 -15.18 4.59 12.76
N LYS A 73 -16.22 4.79 13.57
CA LYS A 73 -16.32 6.00 14.35
C LYS A 73 -15.26 6.11 15.44
N ASP A 74 -14.63 4.99 15.78
CA ASP A 74 -13.56 4.93 16.77
C ASP A 74 -12.16 4.93 16.15
N GLY A 75 -12.06 5.10 14.83
CA GLY A 75 -10.80 5.11 14.13
C GLY A 75 -10.77 4.11 12.98
N TYR A 76 -9.60 3.54 12.74
CA TYR A 76 -9.40 2.58 11.65
C TYR A 76 -9.18 1.18 12.18
N GLU A 77 -9.77 0.20 11.50
CA GLU A 77 -9.53 -1.19 11.79
C GLU A 77 -8.79 -1.81 10.61
N ASP A 78 -7.62 -2.40 10.87
CA ASP A 78 -6.83 -3.05 9.82
C ASP A 78 -7.49 -4.35 9.38
N ILE A 79 -7.70 -4.50 8.07
CA ILE A 79 -8.28 -5.70 7.49
C ILE A 79 -7.22 -6.51 6.79
N ALA A 80 -6.34 -5.85 6.03
CA ALA A 80 -5.29 -6.52 5.30
C ALA A 80 -4.12 -5.56 5.10
N SER A 81 -2.93 -6.10 5.00
CA SER A 81 -1.75 -5.31 4.69
C SER A 81 -0.69 -6.18 4.04
N ALA A 82 0.22 -5.54 3.30
CA ALA A 82 1.32 -6.21 2.63
C ALA A 82 2.49 -5.26 2.47
N TYR A 83 3.68 -5.81 2.40
CA TYR A 83 4.91 -5.02 2.29
C TYR A 83 5.77 -5.59 1.18
N PHE A 84 6.23 -4.71 0.30
CA PHE A 84 7.00 -5.09 -0.89
C PHE A 84 8.32 -4.34 -0.93
N VAL A 85 9.39 -5.05 -1.27
CA VAL A 85 10.71 -4.46 -1.46
C VAL A 85 11.40 -5.21 -2.60
N GLY A 86 11.93 -4.46 -3.57
CA GLY A 86 12.74 -5.04 -4.64
C GLY A 86 11.99 -6.07 -5.49
N GLY A 87 10.71 -5.89 -5.68
CA GLY A 87 9.90 -6.78 -6.48
C GLY A 87 9.43 -8.03 -5.76
N LEU A 88 9.65 -8.10 -4.44
CA LEU A 88 9.27 -9.26 -3.65
C LEU A 88 8.27 -8.85 -2.57
N LYS A 89 7.28 -9.71 -2.35
CA LYS A 89 6.39 -9.55 -1.22
C LYS A 89 7.08 -10.06 0.03
N ARG A 90 7.40 -9.16 0.94
CA ARG A 90 8.12 -9.52 2.16
C ARG A 90 7.21 -10.14 3.20
N TRP A 91 6.00 -9.62 3.31
CA TRP A 91 4.98 -10.22 4.17
C TRP A 91 3.61 -9.71 3.76
N SER A 92 2.60 -10.45 4.17
CA SER A 92 1.22 -10.02 4.03
C SER A 92 0.43 -10.52 5.23
N ARG A 93 -0.62 -9.79 5.56
CA ARG A 93 -1.49 -10.12 6.69
C ARG A 93 -2.93 -9.84 6.30
N ARG A 94 -3.80 -10.75 6.66
CA ARG A 94 -5.23 -10.59 6.40
C ARG A 94 -6.02 -11.12 7.60
N LYS A 95 -6.96 -10.30 8.06
CA LYS A 95 -7.88 -10.71 9.10
C LYS A 95 -9.15 -11.29 8.52
#